data_d843acbd994839fdbe1b2e53ffbd4f3c
#
_entry.id   d843acbd994839fdbe1b2e53ffbd4f3c
#
_cell.length_a   1.000
_cell.length_b   1.000
_cell.length_c   1.000
_cell.angle_alpha   90.00
_cell.angle_beta   90.00
_cell.angle_gamma   90.00
#
_symmetry.space_group_name_H-M   'P 1'
#
loop_
_entity.id
_entity.type
_entity.pdbx_description
1 polymer ?
#
loop_
_entity_poly.entity_id
_entity_poly.type
_entity_poly.pdbx_seq_one_letter_code
_entity_poly.pdbx_strand_id
1 'polypeptide(L)'
;MTRRIVLALSHSIEEHDQVKLLSSIGHDVFSIGGYINPGAPHDDKRPALPDVKQFPLLQRAVDELGSSDNLGAAQSRIPDGILDWADTIIYHHYLDRLYGQWPRIRDWLRGDSNRRVIWRSVGQSVEGNERTAVPFRHEGLERVAYSPKEQNIPGYAGHDALIRFYADPEEWKGWTGTEPVVIQVTQHLRQRDPYTNWGFWEQATRGLNRMPLGPGSEVIGGPGSVTYNTMRGCLQNARAYCYTGTQPASYTLGLLEALVTGIPVISIGPAHMNIFEYGPDLFEGHELASGWSDDPGKVQAVLRKLLNDPDEARMVSEHQRARAIAEFGIEKVRAEWAAYLR
;
A
#
# COMPACT_ATOMS: atom_id res chain seq x y z
N MET A 1 21.15 7.55 -14.12
CA MET A 1 21.05 9.02 -13.97
C MET A 1 20.25 9.34 -12.72
N THR A 2 20.67 10.30 -11.88
CA THR A 2 19.87 10.77 -10.74
C THR A 2 18.72 11.62 -11.23
N ARG A 3 17.48 11.28 -10.85
CA ARG A 3 16.28 12.08 -11.14
C ARG A 3 15.89 12.92 -9.94
N ARG A 4 15.27 14.05 -10.20
CA ARG A 4 14.62 14.94 -9.21
C ARG A 4 13.13 14.68 -9.25
N ILE A 5 12.64 13.97 -8.26
CA ILE A 5 11.28 13.41 -8.23
C ILE A 5 10.42 14.18 -7.24
N VAL A 6 9.25 14.63 -7.69
CA VAL A 6 8.20 15.18 -6.84
C VAL A 6 7.11 14.13 -6.63
N LEU A 7 6.79 13.81 -5.38
CA LEU A 7 5.66 12.97 -5.01
C LEU A 7 4.46 13.83 -4.63
N ALA A 8 3.35 13.68 -5.34
CA ALA A 8 2.06 14.27 -5.00
C ALA A 8 1.16 13.18 -4.41
N LEU A 9 1.18 13.04 -3.07
CA LEU A 9 0.61 11.91 -2.35
C LEU A 9 -0.06 12.37 -1.05
N SER A 10 -1.15 11.71 -0.65
CA SER A 10 -1.88 11.99 0.58
C SER A 10 -2.00 10.79 1.53
N HIS A 11 -1.26 9.71 1.30
CA HIS A 11 -1.27 8.50 2.13
C HIS A 11 0.09 8.34 2.83
N SER A 12 0.16 8.67 4.12
CA SER A 12 1.41 8.77 4.89
C SER A 12 2.31 7.53 4.81
N ILE A 13 1.74 6.34 4.88
CA ILE A 13 2.50 5.08 4.81
C ILE A 13 3.14 4.93 3.43
N GLU A 14 2.37 5.13 2.37
CA GLU A 14 2.85 5.02 0.99
C GLU A 14 3.90 6.10 0.67
N GLU A 15 3.71 7.31 1.19
CA GLU A 15 4.68 8.40 1.07
C GLU A 15 6.03 8.02 1.67
N HIS A 16 6.01 7.54 2.91
CA HIS A 16 7.21 7.06 3.61
C HIS A 16 7.92 5.97 2.81
N ASP A 17 7.18 4.94 2.42
CA ASP A 17 7.74 3.78 1.74
C ASP A 17 8.28 4.15 0.35
N GLN A 18 7.58 5.00 -0.39
CA GLN A 18 8.02 5.45 -1.72
C GLN A 18 9.25 6.38 -1.63
N VAL A 19 9.31 7.29 -0.66
CA VAL A 19 10.49 8.13 -0.45
C VAL A 19 11.70 7.29 -0.04
N LYS A 20 11.55 6.37 0.93
CA LYS A 20 12.58 5.41 1.33
C LYS A 20 13.13 4.65 0.12
N LEU A 21 12.25 4.10 -0.69
CA LEU A 21 12.60 3.31 -1.87
C LEU A 21 13.37 4.13 -2.92
N LEU A 22 12.77 5.22 -3.39
CA LEU A 22 13.34 6.01 -4.48
C LEU A 22 14.64 6.73 -4.10
N SER A 23 14.76 7.17 -2.84
CA SER A 23 16.02 7.72 -2.31
C SER A 23 17.11 6.66 -2.24
N SER A 24 16.77 5.41 -1.89
CA SER A 24 17.72 4.30 -1.80
C SER A 24 18.34 3.87 -3.13
N ILE A 25 17.70 4.21 -4.26
CA ILE A 25 18.23 3.98 -5.61
C ILE A 25 18.90 5.22 -6.22
N GLY A 26 19.15 6.24 -5.39
CA GLY A 26 19.97 7.38 -5.75
C GLY A 26 19.24 8.55 -6.41
N HIS A 27 17.92 8.65 -6.21
CA HIS A 27 17.15 9.80 -6.68
C HIS A 27 17.01 10.89 -5.60
N ASP A 28 16.88 12.14 -6.02
CA ASP A 28 16.49 13.26 -5.17
C ASP A 28 14.96 13.31 -5.11
N VAL A 29 14.36 13.06 -3.93
CA VAL A 29 12.92 12.94 -3.79
C VAL A 29 12.36 14.00 -2.85
N PHE A 30 11.47 14.85 -3.36
CA PHE A 30 10.70 15.81 -2.58
C PHE A 30 9.23 15.39 -2.54
N SER A 31 8.64 15.27 -1.36
CA SER A 31 7.23 14.94 -1.21
C SER A 31 6.39 16.17 -0.89
N ILE A 32 5.30 16.35 -1.62
CA ILE A 32 4.23 17.29 -1.29
C ILE A 32 3.17 16.62 -0.39
N GLY A 33 3.37 15.36 0.00
CA GLY A 33 2.50 14.63 0.91
C GLY A 33 2.51 15.16 2.33
N GLY A 34 3.67 15.63 2.77
CA GLY A 34 3.86 16.29 4.06
C GLY A 34 4.23 15.37 5.21
N TYR A 35 4.23 14.06 5.04
CA TYR A 35 4.59 13.13 6.10
C TYR A 35 6.06 13.20 6.53
N ILE A 36 6.96 13.30 5.54
CA ILE A 36 8.41 13.28 5.77
C ILE A 36 9.05 14.66 5.79
N ASN A 37 8.31 15.70 5.44
CA ASN A 37 8.84 17.06 5.41
C ASN A 37 8.97 17.62 6.83
N PRO A 38 10.00 18.44 7.11
CA PRO A 38 10.14 19.07 8.41
C PRO A 38 8.89 19.85 8.83
N GLY A 39 8.44 19.63 10.05
CA GLY A 39 7.26 20.29 10.60
C GLY A 39 5.91 19.62 10.28
N ALA A 40 5.89 18.59 9.44
CA ALA A 40 4.70 17.80 9.24
C ALA A 40 4.34 16.99 10.51
N PRO A 41 3.04 16.79 10.80
CA PRO A 41 2.66 15.91 11.88
C PRO A 41 3.15 14.49 11.57
N HIS A 42 3.99 13.94 12.45
CA HIS A 42 4.44 12.56 12.32
C HIS A 42 3.26 11.63 12.57
N ASP A 43 3.07 10.71 11.65
CA ASP A 43 2.16 9.59 11.80
C ASP A 43 2.92 8.45 12.49
N ASP A 44 2.44 8.00 13.66
CA ASP A 44 3.04 6.88 14.42
C ASP A 44 3.07 5.55 13.65
N LYS A 45 2.61 5.53 12.41
CA LYS A 45 2.54 4.33 11.57
C LYS A 45 3.84 3.97 10.87
N ARG A 46 4.83 4.87 10.86
CA ARG A 46 6.15 4.64 10.27
C ARG A 46 7.24 5.34 11.07
N PRO A 47 8.48 4.79 11.11
CA PRO A 47 9.61 5.45 11.72
C PRO A 47 10.03 6.68 10.90
N ALA A 48 10.73 7.62 11.54
CA ALA A 48 11.34 8.74 10.83
C ALA A 48 12.39 8.25 9.81
N LEU A 49 12.61 9.05 8.77
CA LEU A 49 13.62 8.82 7.73
C LEU A 49 14.77 9.85 7.88
N PRO A 50 15.68 9.69 8.86
CA PRO A 50 16.68 10.71 9.16
C PRO A 50 17.69 10.95 8.02
N ASP A 51 17.95 9.91 7.22
CA ASP A 51 18.95 9.95 6.15
C ASP A 51 18.39 10.46 4.80
N VAL A 52 17.09 10.80 4.75
CA VAL A 52 16.48 11.34 3.54
C VAL A 52 16.88 12.80 3.37
N LYS A 53 17.38 13.14 2.18
CA LYS A 53 17.76 14.49 1.81
C LYS A 53 16.58 15.46 1.93
N GLN A 54 16.81 16.58 2.60
CA GLN A 54 15.82 17.62 2.80
C GLN A 54 16.00 18.74 1.77
N PHE A 55 14.89 19.38 1.38
CA PHE A 55 14.84 20.44 0.38
C PHE A 55 14.13 21.69 0.95
N PRO A 56 14.78 22.47 1.83
CA PRO A 56 14.15 23.59 2.54
C PRO A 56 13.56 24.67 1.62
N LEU A 57 14.16 24.89 0.45
CA LEU A 57 13.63 25.87 -0.51
C LEU A 57 12.33 25.41 -1.16
N LEU A 58 12.21 24.11 -1.47
CA LEU A 58 10.97 23.54 -2.00
C LEU A 58 9.87 23.52 -0.94
N GLN A 59 10.24 23.21 0.32
CA GLN A 59 9.30 23.26 1.44
C GLN A 59 8.76 24.68 1.65
N ARG A 60 9.63 25.69 1.61
CA ARG A 60 9.21 27.10 1.70
C ARG A 60 8.20 27.47 0.61
N ALA A 61 8.39 26.99 -0.63
CA ALA A 61 7.46 27.26 -1.72
C ALA A 61 6.07 26.64 -1.48
N VAL A 62 5.97 25.53 -0.72
CA VAL A 62 4.69 24.98 -0.24
C VAL A 62 4.11 25.83 0.88
N ASP A 63 4.94 26.22 1.86
CA ASP A 63 4.50 26.97 3.04
C ASP A 63 3.97 28.37 2.66
N GLU A 64 4.53 28.99 1.63
CA GLU A 64 4.15 30.31 1.10
C GLU A 64 2.76 30.34 0.42
N LEU A 65 2.13 29.21 0.18
CA LEU A 65 0.77 29.17 -0.38
C LEU A 65 -0.29 29.77 0.55
N GLY A 66 0.03 29.87 1.84
CA GLY A 66 -0.78 30.62 2.84
C GLY A 66 -2.19 30.08 3.08
N SER A 67 -2.49 28.84 2.72
CA SER A 67 -3.79 28.20 2.96
C SER A 67 -3.73 27.30 4.20
N SER A 68 -4.90 27.02 4.81
CA SER A 68 -4.99 26.06 5.91
C SER A 68 -4.65 24.62 5.49
N ASP A 69 -4.69 24.32 4.19
CA ASP A 69 -4.26 23.07 3.56
C ASP A 69 -3.22 23.36 2.48
N ASN A 70 -2.03 23.79 2.89
CA ASN A 70 -0.93 24.09 1.98
C ASN A 70 -0.52 22.90 1.13
N LEU A 71 -0.59 21.68 1.66
CA LEU A 71 -0.23 20.47 0.93
C LEU A 71 -1.23 20.14 -0.17
N GLY A 72 -2.54 20.20 0.15
CA GLY A 72 -3.60 20.02 -0.84
C GLY A 72 -3.58 21.10 -1.92
N ALA A 73 -3.31 22.35 -1.55
CA ALA A 73 -3.14 23.45 -2.48
C ALA A 73 -1.92 23.22 -3.42
N ALA A 74 -0.77 22.81 -2.87
CA ALA A 74 0.43 22.49 -3.65
C ALA A 74 0.23 21.30 -4.60
N GLN A 75 -0.53 20.29 -4.19
CA GLN A 75 -0.85 19.15 -5.07
C GLN A 75 -1.81 19.55 -6.19
N SER A 76 -2.73 20.47 -5.94
CA SER A 76 -3.69 20.98 -6.93
C SER A 76 -3.06 22.00 -7.89
N ARG A 77 -2.02 22.70 -7.43
CA ARG A 77 -1.20 23.62 -8.24
C ARG A 77 0.24 23.61 -7.75
N ILE A 78 1.03 22.70 -8.29
CA ILE A 78 2.46 22.60 -7.95
C ILE A 78 3.13 23.96 -8.19
N PRO A 79 3.81 24.57 -7.19
CA PRO A 79 4.54 25.83 -7.35
C PRO A 79 5.56 25.78 -8.49
N ASP A 80 5.75 26.91 -9.19
CA ASP A 80 6.65 26.96 -10.35
C ASP A 80 8.09 26.55 -9.99
N GLY A 81 8.60 26.99 -8.84
CA GLY A 81 9.95 26.61 -8.39
C GLY A 81 10.11 25.09 -8.12
N ILE A 82 9.02 24.38 -7.78
CA ILE A 82 9.04 22.94 -7.64
C ILE A 82 9.00 22.27 -9.02
N LEU A 83 8.19 22.78 -9.96
CA LEU A 83 8.18 22.28 -11.34
C LEU A 83 9.52 22.49 -12.04
N ASP A 84 10.15 23.65 -11.86
CA ASP A 84 11.47 23.96 -12.45
C ASP A 84 12.57 23.05 -11.88
N TRP A 85 12.44 22.68 -10.62
CA TRP A 85 13.38 21.73 -9.99
C TRP A 85 13.17 20.30 -10.47
N ALA A 86 11.93 19.87 -10.70
CA ALA A 86 11.58 18.48 -11.00
C ALA A 86 11.94 18.09 -12.43
N ASP A 87 12.26 16.83 -12.63
CA ASP A 87 12.23 16.15 -13.93
C ASP A 87 11.21 14.98 -13.96
N THR A 88 10.69 14.59 -12.81
CA THR A 88 9.67 13.54 -12.69
C THR A 88 8.65 13.93 -11.63
N ILE A 89 7.36 13.77 -11.94
CA ILE A 89 6.24 13.96 -10.99
C ILE A 89 5.49 12.66 -10.89
N ILE A 90 5.29 12.16 -9.68
CA ILE A 90 4.50 10.94 -9.42
C ILE A 90 3.26 11.33 -8.63
N TYR A 91 2.10 11.16 -9.26
CA TYR A 91 0.80 11.31 -8.61
C TYR A 91 0.29 9.96 -8.12
N HIS A 92 -0.05 9.90 -6.84
CA HIS A 92 -0.67 8.74 -6.25
C HIS A 92 -2.17 9.01 -6.04
N HIS A 93 -3.02 8.15 -6.56
CA HIS A 93 -4.44 8.06 -6.29
C HIS A 93 -5.32 9.26 -6.75
N TYR A 94 -5.06 10.49 -6.32
CA TYR A 94 -5.93 11.66 -6.57
C TYR A 94 -5.65 12.30 -7.93
N LEU A 95 -6.19 11.73 -8.98
CA LEU A 95 -6.05 12.25 -10.34
C LEU A 95 -6.79 13.56 -10.59
N ASP A 96 -7.84 13.86 -9.84
CA ASP A 96 -8.58 15.12 -9.89
C ASP A 96 -7.66 16.33 -9.67
N ARG A 97 -6.70 16.23 -8.75
CA ARG A 97 -5.68 17.27 -8.53
C ARG A 97 -4.74 17.43 -9.72
N LEU A 98 -4.40 16.36 -10.42
CA LEU A 98 -3.64 16.41 -11.66
C LEU A 98 -4.47 17.02 -12.79
N TYR A 99 -5.71 16.57 -12.96
CA TYR A 99 -6.57 17.01 -14.06
C TYR A 99 -6.83 18.52 -14.02
N GLY A 100 -7.06 19.08 -12.83
CA GLY A 100 -7.26 20.52 -12.65
C GLY A 100 -6.11 21.40 -13.13
N GLN A 101 -4.88 20.87 -13.21
CA GLN A 101 -3.70 21.59 -13.66
C GLN A 101 -3.06 20.98 -14.92
N TRP A 102 -3.73 20.05 -15.58
CA TRP A 102 -3.16 19.31 -16.70
C TRP A 102 -2.60 20.17 -17.83
N PRO A 103 -3.26 21.24 -18.31
CA PRO A 103 -2.68 22.07 -19.37
C PRO A 103 -1.26 22.56 -19.04
N ARG A 104 -1.04 23.01 -17.79
CA ARG A 104 0.25 23.50 -17.31
C ARG A 104 1.27 22.36 -17.17
N ILE A 105 0.85 21.21 -16.61
CA ILE A 105 1.72 20.03 -16.47
C ILE A 105 2.09 19.47 -17.85
N ARG A 106 1.16 19.43 -18.80
CA ARG A 106 1.43 19.03 -20.18
C ARG A 106 2.45 19.94 -20.86
N ASP A 107 2.32 21.26 -20.70
CA ASP A 107 3.25 22.22 -21.27
C ASP A 107 4.64 22.06 -20.64
N TRP A 108 4.71 21.85 -19.33
CA TRP A 108 5.95 21.49 -18.64
C TRP A 108 6.54 20.18 -19.18
N LEU A 109 5.75 19.13 -19.32
CA LEU A 109 6.19 17.83 -19.86
C LEU A 109 6.78 17.96 -21.28
N ARG A 110 6.15 18.76 -22.14
CA ARG A 110 6.62 18.99 -23.53
C ARG A 110 7.87 19.87 -23.63
N GLY A 111 8.19 20.59 -22.58
CA GLY A 111 9.36 21.51 -22.56
C GLY A 111 10.70 20.80 -22.49
N ASP A 112 10.75 19.52 -22.09
CA ASP A 112 11.97 18.72 -22.02
C ASP A 112 11.62 17.22 -22.13
N SER A 113 12.26 16.52 -23.07
CA SER A 113 12.04 15.09 -23.33
C SER A 113 12.43 14.16 -22.17
N ASN A 114 13.17 14.66 -21.17
CA ASN A 114 13.52 13.91 -19.97
C ASN A 114 12.43 13.99 -18.88
N ARG A 115 11.45 14.87 -19.04
CA ARG A 115 10.38 15.07 -18.06
C ARG A 115 9.34 13.96 -18.16
N ARG A 116 8.85 13.56 -16.99
CA ARG A 116 7.86 12.48 -16.88
C ARG A 116 6.77 12.85 -15.89
N VAL A 117 5.54 12.46 -16.19
CA VAL A 117 4.40 12.53 -15.27
C VAL A 117 3.82 11.13 -15.14
N ILE A 118 3.83 10.60 -13.95
CA ILE A 118 3.48 9.21 -13.66
C ILE A 118 2.27 9.18 -12.73
N TRP A 119 1.25 8.47 -13.09
CA TRP A 119 0.17 8.05 -12.19
C TRP A 119 0.53 6.72 -11.55
N ARG A 120 0.69 6.69 -10.25
CA ARG A 120 0.81 5.50 -9.43
C ARG A 120 -0.54 5.12 -8.87
N SER A 121 -1.11 4.00 -9.27
CA SER A 121 -2.35 3.49 -8.67
C SER A 121 -2.09 2.92 -7.27
N VAL A 122 -3.05 3.08 -6.36
CA VAL A 122 -2.93 2.69 -4.94
C VAL A 122 -4.16 1.92 -4.45
N GLY A 123 -4.71 1.06 -5.30
CA GLY A 123 -5.74 0.09 -4.90
C GLY A 123 -7.16 0.60 -4.82
N GLN A 124 -7.45 1.79 -5.31
CA GLN A 124 -8.81 2.35 -5.30
C GLN A 124 -9.24 2.85 -6.68
N SER A 125 -8.61 2.37 -7.74
CA SER A 125 -9.06 2.73 -9.08
C SER A 125 -10.37 2.01 -9.39
N VAL A 126 -11.28 2.77 -9.98
CA VAL A 126 -12.61 2.31 -10.40
C VAL A 126 -12.84 2.74 -11.85
N GLU A 127 -13.85 2.18 -12.50
CA GLU A 127 -14.17 2.46 -13.91
C GLU A 127 -14.16 3.96 -14.26
N GLY A 128 -14.69 4.81 -13.40
CA GLY A 128 -14.70 6.26 -13.62
C GLY A 128 -13.30 6.86 -13.71
N ASN A 129 -12.39 6.46 -12.82
CA ASN A 129 -11.00 6.92 -12.84
C ASN A 129 -10.26 6.41 -14.08
N GLU A 130 -10.47 5.13 -14.45
CA GLU A 130 -9.86 4.53 -15.62
C GLU A 130 -10.27 5.27 -16.91
N ARG A 131 -11.57 5.44 -17.12
CA ARG A 131 -12.09 6.15 -18.30
C ARG A 131 -11.63 7.61 -18.37
N THR A 132 -11.55 8.28 -17.23
CA THR A 132 -11.09 9.67 -17.16
C THR A 132 -9.58 9.76 -17.45
N ALA A 133 -8.78 8.77 -17.12
CA ALA A 133 -7.35 8.76 -17.38
C ALA A 133 -6.97 8.63 -18.87
N VAL A 134 -7.80 7.97 -19.69
CA VAL A 134 -7.50 7.66 -21.10
C VAL A 134 -7.01 8.87 -21.91
N PRO A 135 -7.69 10.04 -21.96
CA PRO A 135 -7.22 11.17 -22.75
C PRO A 135 -5.88 11.71 -22.26
N PHE A 136 -5.60 11.71 -20.96
CA PHE A 136 -4.32 12.15 -20.40
C PHE A 136 -3.18 11.17 -20.72
N ARG A 137 -3.49 9.87 -20.79
CA ARG A 137 -2.56 8.84 -21.27
C ARG A 137 -2.12 9.14 -22.71
N HIS A 138 -3.02 9.50 -23.60
CA HIS A 138 -2.71 9.90 -24.97
C HIS A 138 -1.87 11.18 -25.06
N GLU A 139 -1.89 12.01 -24.04
CA GLU A 139 -1.10 13.27 -23.97
C GLU A 139 0.24 13.10 -23.22
N GLY A 140 0.60 11.89 -22.77
CA GLY A 140 1.89 11.58 -22.17
C GLY A 140 1.87 11.31 -20.66
N LEU A 141 0.69 11.17 -20.03
CA LEU A 141 0.60 10.64 -18.66
C LEU A 141 1.00 9.17 -18.68
N GLU A 142 2.06 8.82 -17.98
CA GLU A 142 2.45 7.42 -17.77
C GLU A 142 1.68 6.82 -16.60
N ARG A 143 1.58 5.49 -16.54
CA ARG A 143 0.98 4.78 -15.42
C ARG A 143 1.86 3.65 -14.92
N VAL A 144 2.04 3.59 -13.62
CA VAL A 144 2.61 2.44 -12.92
C VAL A 144 1.48 1.76 -12.14
N ALA A 145 1.06 0.59 -12.60
CA ALA A 145 0.10 -0.25 -11.90
C ALA A 145 0.78 -1.01 -10.74
N TYR A 146 0.04 -1.30 -9.67
CA TYR A 146 0.58 -2.05 -8.53
C TYR A 146 0.19 -3.54 -8.55
N SER A 147 -0.82 -3.90 -9.34
CA SER A 147 -1.35 -5.27 -9.45
C SER A 147 -1.76 -5.60 -10.88
N PRO A 148 -1.45 -6.82 -11.37
CA PRO A 148 -1.95 -7.27 -12.67
C PRO A 148 -3.48 -7.40 -12.71
N LYS A 149 -4.14 -7.54 -11.57
CA LYS A 149 -5.61 -7.62 -11.49
C LYS A 149 -6.31 -6.28 -11.77
N GLU A 150 -5.58 -5.15 -11.76
CA GLU A 150 -6.14 -3.87 -12.20
C GLU A 150 -6.66 -3.92 -13.64
N GLN A 151 -6.12 -4.82 -14.48
CA GLN A 151 -6.62 -5.06 -15.84
C GLN A 151 -8.09 -5.49 -15.87
N ASN A 152 -8.63 -6.01 -14.77
CA ASN A 152 -10.03 -6.42 -14.66
C ASN A 152 -10.97 -5.23 -14.35
N ILE A 153 -10.44 -4.03 -14.11
CA ILE A 153 -11.26 -2.84 -13.88
C ILE A 153 -11.90 -2.44 -15.21
N PRO A 154 -13.23 -2.27 -15.28
CA PRO A 154 -13.89 -1.83 -16.52
C PRO A 154 -13.31 -0.50 -17.02
N GLY A 155 -13.05 -0.41 -18.31
CA GLY A 155 -12.45 0.78 -18.92
C GLY A 155 -10.98 1.00 -18.61
N TYR A 156 -10.26 -0.04 -18.20
CA TYR A 156 -8.84 0.03 -17.85
C TYR A 156 -8.00 0.82 -18.85
N ALA A 157 -7.30 1.87 -18.36
CA ALA A 157 -6.54 2.81 -19.19
C ALA A 157 -5.14 2.31 -19.61
N GLY A 158 -4.82 1.04 -19.32
CA GLY A 158 -3.48 0.49 -19.57
C GLY A 158 -2.44 0.93 -18.54
N HIS A 159 -1.23 0.40 -18.66
CA HIS A 159 -0.07 0.80 -17.84
C HIS A 159 1.22 0.71 -18.67
N ASP A 160 2.24 1.46 -18.25
CA ASP A 160 3.59 1.42 -18.83
C ASP A 160 4.50 0.49 -18.05
N ALA A 161 4.24 0.34 -16.77
CA ALA A 161 4.92 -0.62 -15.90
C ALA A 161 3.99 -1.21 -14.85
N LEU A 162 4.27 -2.44 -14.47
CA LEU A 162 3.70 -3.12 -13.31
C LEU A 162 4.78 -3.20 -12.24
N ILE A 163 4.65 -2.43 -11.17
CA ILE A 163 5.58 -2.43 -10.05
C ILE A 163 4.77 -2.55 -8.76
N ARG A 164 4.99 -3.59 -7.98
CA ARG A 164 4.23 -3.87 -6.77
C ARG A 164 4.58 -2.88 -5.64
N PHE A 165 3.76 -2.81 -4.60
CA PHE A 165 4.20 -2.29 -3.32
C PHE A 165 5.17 -3.27 -2.68
N TYR A 166 5.95 -2.81 -1.71
CA TYR A 166 6.92 -3.65 -1.03
C TYR A 166 6.72 -3.68 0.48
N ALA A 167 7.26 -4.72 1.11
CA ALA A 167 7.59 -4.73 2.51
C ALA A 167 9.07 -5.14 2.66
N ASP A 168 9.80 -4.45 3.54
CA ASP A 168 11.22 -4.70 3.77
C ASP A 168 11.38 -5.91 4.70
N PRO A 169 11.97 -7.04 4.25
CA PRO A 169 12.12 -8.25 5.08
C PRO A 169 13.02 -8.05 6.30
N GLU A 170 13.84 -7.00 6.34
CA GLU A 170 14.65 -6.67 7.51
C GLU A 170 13.84 -5.87 8.54
N GLU A 171 12.90 -5.10 8.10
CA GLU A 171 11.96 -4.37 8.95
C GLU A 171 10.84 -5.29 9.46
N TRP A 172 10.26 -6.08 8.56
CA TRP A 172 9.14 -6.99 8.82
C TRP A 172 9.65 -8.43 8.96
N LYS A 173 10.09 -8.81 10.18
CA LYS A 173 10.65 -10.13 10.49
C LYS A 173 10.37 -10.54 11.94
N GLY A 174 10.73 -11.77 12.26
CA GLY A 174 10.77 -12.27 13.64
C GLY A 174 9.43 -12.77 14.16
N TRP A 175 8.59 -13.33 13.28
CA TRP A 175 7.38 -14.01 13.72
C TRP A 175 7.71 -15.20 14.65
N THR A 176 7.01 -15.27 15.78
CA THR A 176 7.15 -16.31 16.80
C THR A 176 5.87 -17.13 16.98
N GLY A 177 4.72 -16.53 16.71
CA GLY A 177 3.40 -17.14 16.84
C GLY A 177 3.09 -17.65 18.25
N THR A 178 3.67 -17.03 19.28
CA THR A 178 3.52 -17.46 20.67
C THR A 178 2.12 -17.26 21.23
N GLU A 179 1.40 -16.26 20.71
CA GLU A 179 0.05 -15.92 21.15
C GLU A 179 -1.00 -16.62 20.27
N PRO A 180 -1.82 -17.55 20.81
CA PRO A 180 -2.87 -18.22 20.06
C PRO A 180 -4.07 -17.29 19.81
N VAL A 181 -3.84 -16.26 19.01
CA VAL A 181 -4.82 -15.23 18.66
C VAL A 181 -4.84 -15.02 17.15
N VAL A 182 -6.03 -14.78 16.60
CA VAL A 182 -6.25 -14.33 15.21
C VAL A 182 -6.30 -12.81 15.20
N ILE A 183 -5.48 -12.20 14.35
CA ILE A 183 -5.52 -10.75 14.18
C ILE A 183 -5.93 -10.34 12.76
N GLN A 184 -6.30 -9.08 12.61
CA GLN A 184 -6.45 -8.37 11.34
C GLN A 184 -6.12 -6.90 11.57
N VAL A 185 -5.40 -6.28 10.64
CA VAL A 185 -5.11 -4.85 10.64
C VAL A 185 -5.96 -4.19 9.56
N THR A 186 -7.02 -3.49 9.98
CA THR A 186 -7.93 -2.80 9.04
C THR A 186 -8.60 -1.63 9.77
N GLN A 187 -8.55 -0.45 9.16
CA GLN A 187 -9.24 0.73 9.68
C GLN A 187 -10.75 0.57 9.51
N HIS A 188 -11.51 0.82 10.59
CA HIS A 188 -12.97 0.83 10.58
C HIS A 188 -13.59 -0.44 9.99
N LEU A 189 -13.04 -1.62 10.36
CA LEU A 189 -13.40 -2.92 9.80
C LEU A 189 -14.92 -3.15 9.74
N ARG A 190 -15.64 -2.86 10.82
CA ARG A 190 -17.10 -3.00 10.86
C ARG A 190 -17.83 -1.83 10.18
N GLN A 191 -17.36 -0.59 10.41
CA GLN A 191 -18.06 0.60 9.95
C GLN A 191 -17.99 0.79 8.43
N ARG A 192 -16.99 0.18 7.78
CA ARG A 192 -16.79 0.22 6.34
C ARG A 192 -17.32 -1.00 5.59
N ASP A 193 -18.12 -1.84 6.25
CA ASP A 193 -18.82 -2.92 5.54
C ASP A 193 -19.79 -2.32 4.48
N PRO A 194 -19.91 -2.88 3.28
CA PRO A 194 -19.33 -4.15 2.80
C PRO A 194 -17.89 -4.07 2.25
N TYR A 195 -17.28 -2.89 2.18
CA TYR A 195 -15.94 -2.73 1.55
C TYR A 195 -14.83 -3.53 2.25
N THR A 196 -14.98 -3.84 3.51
CA THR A 196 -14.01 -4.58 4.33
C THR A 196 -14.40 -6.03 4.59
N ASN A 197 -15.56 -6.47 4.07
CA ASN A 197 -16.11 -7.82 4.27
C ASN A 197 -16.22 -8.21 5.76
N TRP A 198 -16.70 -7.28 6.59
CA TRP A 198 -16.89 -7.50 8.02
C TRP A 198 -17.73 -8.74 8.32
N GLY A 199 -18.85 -8.93 7.61
CA GLY A 199 -19.74 -10.07 7.81
C GLY A 199 -19.03 -11.41 7.62
N PHE A 200 -18.09 -11.50 6.68
CA PHE A 200 -17.25 -12.68 6.49
C PHE A 200 -16.28 -12.86 7.67
N TRP A 201 -15.57 -11.81 8.05
CA TRP A 201 -14.61 -11.83 9.15
C TRP A 201 -15.26 -12.26 10.47
N GLU A 202 -16.42 -11.69 10.78
CA GLU A 202 -17.20 -12.04 11.97
C GLU A 202 -17.57 -13.53 12.02
N GLN A 203 -17.97 -14.11 10.90
CA GLN A 203 -18.30 -15.52 10.80
C GLN A 203 -17.05 -16.40 10.90
N ALA A 204 -16.00 -16.06 10.17
CA ALA A 204 -14.75 -16.82 10.12
C ALA A 204 -14.00 -16.84 11.46
N THR A 205 -14.17 -15.82 12.29
CA THR A 205 -13.45 -15.71 13.57
C THR A 205 -14.34 -15.92 14.80
N ARG A 206 -15.63 -16.22 14.63
CA ARG A 206 -16.57 -16.40 15.74
C ARG A 206 -16.12 -17.50 16.68
N GLY A 207 -16.07 -17.19 17.98
CA GLY A 207 -15.65 -18.14 19.02
C GLY A 207 -14.17 -18.48 19.03
N LEU A 208 -13.35 -17.79 18.24
CA LEU A 208 -11.89 -17.84 18.34
C LEU A 208 -11.39 -16.69 19.20
N ASN A 209 -10.21 -16.87 19.81
CA ASN A 209 -9.48 -15.73 20.38
C ASN A 209 -9.03 -14.81 19.24
N ARG A 210 -9.52 -13.58 19.21
CA ARG A 210 -9.33 -12.65 18.11
C ARG A 210 -9.07 -11.23 18.57
N MET A 211 -8.22 -10.49 17.85
CA MET A 211 -7.86 -9.11 18.14
C MET A 211 -7.77 -8.31 16.84
N PRO A 212 -8.83 -7.65 16.40
CA PRO A 212 -8.77 -6.71 15.30
C PRO A 212 -7.99 -5.46 15.72
N LEU A 213 -7.15 -4.91 14.82
CA LEU A 213 -6.32 -3.74 15.04
C LEU A 213 -6.68 -2.61 14.07
N GLY A 214 -6.50 -1.38 14.54
CA GLY A 214 -6.70 -0.17 13.75
C GLY A 214 -7.86 0.70 14.25
N PRO A 215 -7.97 1.95 13.79
CA PRO A 215 -9.04 2.85 14.16
C PRO A 215 -10.41 2.20 14.01
N GLY A 216 -11.30 2.36 15.00
CA GLY A 216 -12.64 1.80 15.00
C GLY A 216 -12.73 0.32 15.39
N SER A 217 -11.62 -0.34 15.72
CA SER A 217 -11.65 -1.73 16.21
C SER A 217 -12.20 -1.83 17.64
N GLU A 218 -12.25 -0.75 18.39
CA GLU A 218 -12.76 -0.65 19.77
C GLU A 218 -14.20 -1.14 19.87
N VAL A 219 -15.01 -0.85 18.85
CA VAL A 219 -16.44 -1.24 18.85
C VAL A 219 -16.66 -2.75 18.60
N ILE A 220 -15.58 -3.48 18.32
CA ILE A 220 -15.59 -4.92 18.03
C ILE A 220 -14.59 -5.69 18.90
N GLY A 221 -14.14 -5.08 20.00
CA GLY A 221 -13.29 -5.69 21.02
C GLY A 221 -11.79 -5.61 20.74
N GLY A 222 -11.36 -4.77 19.81
CA GLY A 222 -9.94 -4.48 19.57
C GLY A 222 -9.42 -3.28 20.38
N PRO A 223 -8.12 -3.02 20.36
CA PRO A 223 -7.50 -1.92 21.09
C PRO A 223 -7.63 -0.53 20.42
N GLY A 224 -8.19 -0.49 19.21
CA GLY A 224 -8.22 0.75 18.43
C GLY A 224 -6.94 1.00 17.64
N SER A 225 -6.60 2.28 17.47
CA SER A 225 -5.34 2.70 16.88
C SER A 225 -4.17 2.26 17.76
N VAL A 226 -3.16 1.68 17.14
CA VAL A 226 -1.93 1.25 17.81
C VAL A 226 -0.73 1.89 17.12
N THR A 227 0.36 2.08 17.86
CA THR A 227 1.62 2.57 17.30
C THR A 227 2.22 1.55 16.33
N TYR A 228 3.11 2.01 15.46
CA TYR A 228 3.88 1.15 14.56
C TYR A 228 4.56 -0.03 15.27
N ASN A 229 5.25 0.24 16.38
CA ASN A 229 5.94 -0.82 17.14
C ASN A 229 4.97 -1.80 17.77
N THR A 230 3.83 -1.35 18.27
CA THR A 230 2.79 -2.23 18.82
C THR A 230 2.20 -3.12 17.72
N MET A 231 1.90 -2.55 16.56
CA MET A 231 1.40 -3.31 15.41
C MET A 231 2.39 -4.40 14.98
N ARG A 232 3.68 -4.06 14.85
CA ARG A 232 4.73 -5.05 14.56
C ARG A 232 4.79 -6.16 15.60
N GLY A 233 4.76 -5.81 16.88
CA GLY A 233 4.73 -6.78 17.97
C GLY A 233 3.51 -7.71 17.88
N CYS A 234 2.33 -7.18 17.55
CA CYS A 234 1.15 -8.01 17.32
C CYS A 234 1.34 -8.97 16.14
N LEU A 235 1.88 -8.49 15.01
CA LEU A 235 2.16 -9.35 13.84
C LEU A 235 3.22 -10.41 14.16
N GLN A 236 4.21 -10.10 14.98
CA GLN A 236 5.25 -11.06 15.37
C GLN A 236 4.74 -12.15 16.32
N ASN A 237 3.86 -11.82 17.24
CA ASN A 237 3.46 -12.73 18.31
C ASN A 237 2.16 -13.48 18.02
N ALA A 238 1.22 -12.90 17.27
CA ALA A 238 -0.03 -13.54 16.93
C ALA A 238 0.19 -14.77 16.04
N ARG A 239 -0.65 -15.79 16.21
CA ARG A 239 -0.48 -17.08 15.52
C ARG A 239 -1.10 -17.13 14.15
N ALA A 240 -2.12 -16.32 13.87
CA ALA A 240 -2.76 -16.29 12.57
C ALA A 240 -3.32 -14.91 12.22
N TYR A 241 -3.41 -14.64 10.93
CA TYR A 241 -4.01 -13.42 10.37
C TYR A 241 -5.21 -13.82 9.50
N CYS A 242 -6.40 -13.28 9.78
CA CYS A 242 -7.58 -13.47 8.95
C CYS A 242 -7.75 -12.27 8.03
N TYR A 243 -7.42 -12.42 6.75
CA TYR A 243 -7.46 -11.32 5.78
C TYR A 243 -8.77 -11.30 5.00
N THR A 244 -9.47 -10.18 5.00
CA THR A 244 -10.72 -9.99 4.24
C THR A 244 -10.61 -8.89 3.17
N GLY A 245 -9.44 -8.26 3.05
CA GLY A 245 -9.20 -7.23 2.05
C GLY A 245 -9.90 -5.91 2.33
N THR A 246 -9.81 -5.03 1.36
CA THR A 246 -10.56 -3.75 1.32
C THR A 246 -10.91 -3.49 -0.13
N GLN A 247 -12.19 -3.59 -0.48
CA GLN A 247 -12.62 -3.31 -1.85
C GLN A 247 -12.46 -1.81 -2.18
N PRO A 248 -12.09 -1.49 -3.42
CA PRO A 248 -11.77 -2.37 -4.54
C PRO A 248 -10.29 -2.74 -4.70
N ALA A 249 -9.48 -2.62 -3.64
CA ALA A 249 -8.05 -2.89 -3.71
C ALA A 249 -7.74 -4.37 -3.98
N SER A 250 -6.76 -4.65 -4.83
CA SER A 250 -6.26 -6.01 -5.08
C SER A 250 -5.59 -6.59 -3.84
N TYR A 251 -4.90 -5.76 -3.08
CA TYR A 251 -4.33 -6.08 -1.76
C TYR A 251 -4.05 -4.80 -0.95
N THR A 252 -3.77 -4.98 0.32
CA THR A 252 -3.46 -3.87 1.25
C THR A 252 -2.02 -3.96 1.74
N LEU A 253 -1.46 -2.84 2.18
CA LEU A 253 -0.11 -2.83 2.79
C LEU A 253 -0.06 -3.73 4.02
N GLY A 254 -1.09 -3.72 4.87
CA GLY A 254 -1.16 -4.59 6.04
C GLY A 254 -1.10 -6.10 5.72
N LEU A 255 -1.57 -6.52 4.52
CA LEU A 255 -1.38 -7.90 4.05
C LEU A 255 0.10 -8.19 3.77
N LEU A 256 0.81 -7.28 3.08
CA LEU A 256 2.23 -7.45 2.77
C LEU A 256 3.07 -7.49 4.04
N GLU A 257 2.79 -6.59 4.97
CA GLU A 257 3.44 -6.53 6.29
C GLU A 257 3.24 -7.83 7.07
N ALA A 258 2.03 -8.36 7.08
CA ALA A 258 1.72 -9.64 7.71
C ALA A 258 2.49 -10.80 7.07
N LEU A 259 2.40 -10.94 5.75
CA LEU A 259 3.06 -12.02 5.00
C LEU A 259 4.59 -11.99 5.15
N VAL A 260 5.19 -10.79 5.01
CA VAL A 260 6.65 -10.64 5.12
C VAL A 260 7.14 -10.78 6.56
N THR A 261 6.35 -10.40 7.57
CA THR A 261 6.64 -10.73 8.98
C THR A 261 6.66 -12.23 9.20
N GLY A 262 5.82 -12.98 8.48
CA GLY A 262 5.71 -14.44 8.54
C GLY A 262 4.51 -14.94 9.34
N ILE A 263 3.55 -14.07 9.72
CA ILE A 263 2.33 -14.57 10.34
C ILE A 263 1.51 -15.36 9.31
N PRO A 264 1.05 -16.58 9.61
CA PRO A 264 0.18 -17.34 8.72
C PRO A 264 -1.09 -16.57 8.36
N VAL A 265 -1.29 -16.32 7.07
CA VAL A 265 -2.45 -15.59 6.55
C VAL A 265 -3.47 -16.56 5.96
N ILE A 266 -4.71 -16.49 6.43
CA ILE A 266 -5.86 -17.14 5.79
C ILE A 266 -6.80 -16.05 5.30
N SER A 267 -7.14 -16.09 4.01
CA SER A 267 -7.89 -15.01 3.37
C SER A 267 -9.30 -15.42 2.93
N ILE A 268 -10.15 -14.42 2.80
CA ILE A 268 -11.37 -14.48 2.00
C ILE A 268 -11.02 -14.84 0.54
N GLY A 269 -11.92 -15.53 -0.13
CA GLY A 269 -11.69 -15.99 -1.50
C GLY A 269 -12.13 -15.00 -2.58
N PRO A 270 -11.78 -15.30 -3.85
CA PRO A 270 -11.96 -14.39 -4.99
C PRO A 270 -13.41 -14.13 -5.38
N ALA A 271 -14.38 -14.96 -4.97
CA ALA A 271 -15.78 -14.70 -5.24
C ALA A 271 -16.31 -13.43 -4.54
N HIS A 272 -15.65 -12.99 -3.47
CA HIS A 272 -15.99 -11.77 -2.75
C HIS A 272 -15.25 -10.53 -3.26
N MET A 273 -14.17 -10.71 -4.07
CA MET A 273 -13.32 -9.62 -4.54
C MET A 273 -12.84 -9.91 -5.97
N ASN A 274 -13.48 -9.28 -6.96
CA ASN A 274 -13.20 -9.52 -8.38
C ASN A 274 -11.78 -9.14 -8.85
N ILE A 275 -11.08 -8.28 -8.11
CA ILE A 275 -9.70 -7.89 -8.38
C ILE A 275 -8.71 -8.43 -7.33
N PHE A 276 -9.16 -9.36 -6.48
CA PHE A 276 -8.33 -9.94 -5.44
C PHE A 276 -7.24 -10.84 -6.03
N GLU A 277 -5.99 -10.49 -5.78
CA GLU A 277 -4.84 -11.13 -6.41
C GLU A 277 -4.31 -12.32 -5.61
N TYR A 278 -4.38 -12.26 -4.28
CA TYR A 278 -3.56 -13.10 -3.41
C TYR A 278 -4.27 -14.28 -2.76
N GLY A 279 -5.43 -14.61 -3.17
CA GLY A 279 -6.05 -15.85 -2.71
C GLY A 279 -5.30 -17.06 -3.26
N PRO A 280 -5.56 -17.46 -4.52
CA PRO A 280 -4.98 -18.67 -5.09
C PRO A 280 -3.47 -18.61 -5.31
N ASP A 281 -2.97 -17.49 -5.85
CA ASP A 281 -1.63 -17.42 -6.44
C ASP A 281 -0.49 -17.49 -5.42
N LEU A 282 -0.66 -16.91 -4.21
CA LEU A 282 0.33 -16.99 -3.14
C LEU A 282 0.28 -18.29 -2.34
N PHE A 283 -0.85 -18.96 -2.36
CA PHE A 283 -1.11 -20.08 -1.48
C PHE A 283 -1.21 -21.42 -2.21
N GLU A 284 -1.08 -21.39 -3.53
CA GLU A 284 -1.13 -22.57 -4.37
C GLU A 284 0.00 -23.56 -4.04
N GLY A 285 -0.34 -24.83 -3.83
CA GLY A 285 0.64 -25.88 -3.61
C GLY A 285 0.97 -26.25 -2.18
N HIS A 286 0.32 -25.64 -1.19
CA HIS A 286 0.40 -26.05 0.23
C HIS A 286 -0.82 -26.90 0.63
N GLU A 287 -0.70 -27.89 1.52
CA GLU A 287 -1.82 -28.79 1.92
C GLU A 287 -2.91 -28.15 2.78
N LEU A 288 -2.61 -27.13 3.55
CA LEU A 288 -3.59 -26.16 4.10
C LEU A 288 -3.95 -25.09 3.09
N ALA A 289 -3.73 -25.48 2.04
CA ALA A 289 -3.21 -24.84 0.94
C ALA A 289 -4.08 -23.93 0.18
N SER A 290 -5.22 -23.95 0.35
CA SER A 290 -5.94 -22.80 -0.10
C SER A 290 -5.91 -21.74 1.01
N GLY A 291 -4.85 -21.16 1.41
CA GLY A 291 -4.79 -20.05 2.39
C GLY A 291 -5.92 -19.03 2.21
N TRP A 292 -6.99 -19.47 1.50
CA TRP A 292 -8.22 -18.73 1.22
C TRP A 292 -9.42 -19.65 1.07
N SER A 293 -10.61 -19.11 1.32
CA SER A 293 -11.90 -19.74 0.97
C SER A 293 -12.98 -18.67 0.86
N ASP A 294 -13.97 -18.93 -0.02
CA ASP A 294 -15.23 -18.15 -0.06
C ASP A 294 -16.22 -18.57 1.04
N ASP A 295 -15.93 -19.66 1.73
CA ASP A 295 -16.72 -20.18 2.85
C ASP A 295 -16.07 -19.79 4.20
N PRO A 296 -16.71 -18.93 5.01
CA PRO A 296 -16.14 -18.51 6.29
C PRO A 296 -16.01 -19.65 7.28
N GLY A 297 -16.83 -20.72 7.17
CA GLY A 297 -16.71 -21.91 8.03
C GLY A 297 -15.44 -22.70 7.75
N LYS A 298 -15.03 -22.80 6.49
CA LYS A 298 -13.75 -23.43 6.11
C LYS A 298 -12.58 -22.60 6.61
N VAL A 299 -12.63 -21.26 6.44
CA VAL A 299 -11.61 -20.36 7.00
C VAL A 299 -11.52 -20.51 8.51
N GLN A 300 -12.65 -20.56 9.21
CA GLN A 300 -12.67 -20.78 10.67
C GLN A 300 -12.00 -22.09 11.08
N ALA A 301 -12.27 -23.17 10.35
CA ALA A 301 -11.68 -24.48 10.66
C ALA A 301 -10.15 -24.45 10.55
N VAL A 302 -9.63 -23.81 9.48
CA VAL A 302 -8.19 -23.64 9.30
C VAL A 302 -7.59 -22.75 10.37
N LEU A 303 -8.19 -21.59 10.66
CA LEU A 303 -7.73 -20.69 11.73
C LEU A 303 -7.68 -21.43 13.08
N ARG A 304 -8.71 -22.21 13.42
CA ARG A 304 -8.73 -23.03 14.65
C ARG A 304 -7.60 -24.04 14.69
N LYS A 305 -7.30 -24.69 13.55
CA LYS A 305 -6.17 -25.62 13.46
C LYS A 305 -4.86 -24.90 13.75
N LEU A 306 -4.59 -23.76 13.10
CA LEU A 306 -3.38 -22.96 13.32
C LEU A 306 -3.25 -22.49 14.78
N LEU A 307 -4.35 -22.08 15.42
CA LEU A 307 -4.32 -21.66 16.82
C LEU A 307 -3.93 -22.80 17.78
N ASN A 308 -4.28 -24.06 17.46
CA ASN A 308 -4.05 -25.22 18.30
C ASN A 308 -2.75 -25.97 17.94
N ASP A 309 -2.24 -25.81 16.74
CA ASP A 309 -1.06 -26.50 16.23
C ASP A 309 0.03 -25.50 15.81
N PRO A 310 1.01 -25.19 16.70
CA PRO A 310 2.08 -24.26 16.39
C PRO A 310 3.05 -24.77 15.33
N ASP A 311 3.20 -26.07 15.14
CA ASP A 311 4.09 -26.63 14.12
C ASP A 311 3.48 -26.46 12.73
N GLU A 312 2.19 -26.70 12.59
CA GLU A 312 1.45 -26.40 11.38
C GLU A 312 1.51 -24.90 11.05
N ALA A 313 1.32 -24.05 12.05
CA ALA A 313 1.42 -22.61 11.87
C ALA A 313 2.82 -22.19 11.36
N ARG A 314 3.89 -22.86 11.87
CA ARG A 314 5.26 -22.60 11.40
C ARG A 314 5.47 -23.00 9.95
N MET A 315 4.99 -24.16 9.54
CA MET A 315 5.08 -24.61 8.14
C MET A 315 4.39 -23.63 7.19
N VAL A 316 3.19 -23.18 7.52
CA VAL A 316 2.46 -22.18 6.74
C VAL A 316 3.22 -20.85 6.69
N SER A 317 3.74 -20.38 7.83
CA SER A 317 4.54 -19.19 7.96
C SER A 317 5.75 -19.19 7.00
N GLU A 318 6.56 -20.23 7.08
CA GLU A 318 7.78 -20.36 6.27
C GLU A 318 7.46 -20.35 4.77
N HIS A 319 6.44 -21.10 4.36
CA HIS A 319 6.02 -21.19 2.98
C HIS A 319 5.51 -19.83 2.44
N GLN A 320 4.56 -19.21 3.15
CA GLN A 320 3.97 -17.95 2.73
C GLN A 320 4.99 -16.81 2.73
N ARG A 321 5.83 -16.73 3.77
CA ARG A 321 6.87 -15.71 3.87
C ARG A 321 7.88 -15.78 2.73
N ALA A 322 8.35 -16.96 2.39
CA ALA A 322 9.31 -17.12 1.29
C ALA A 322 8.74 -16.61 -0.04
N ARG A 323 7.49 -16.95 -0.35
CA ARG A 323 6.80 -16.45 -1.56
C ARG A 323 6.55 -14.95 -1.50
N ALA A 324 6.13 -14.43 -0.35
CA ALA A 324 5.90 -13.00 -0.18
C ALA A 324 7.18 -12.18 -0.38
N ILE A 325 8.31 -12.62 0.15
CA ILE A 325 9.60 -11.95 -0.07
C ILE A 325 10.00 -11.97 -1.55
N ALA A 326 9.78 -13.09 -2.25
CA ALA A 326 10.07 -13.20 -3.67
C ALA A 326 9.23 -12.24 -4.53
N GLU A 327 7.98 -11.95 -4.12
CA GLU A 327 7.06 -11.09 -4.86
C GLU A 327 7.09 -9.62 -4.43
N PHE A 328 7.25 -9.35 -3.14
CA PHE A 328 7.10 -8.03 -2.52
C PHE A 328 8.33 -7.53 -1.78
N GLY A 329 9.42 -8.30 -1.77
CA GLY A 329 10.64 -7.87 -1.11
C GLY A 329 11.22 -6.59 -1.74
N ILE A 330 11.76 -5.72 -0.90
CA ILE A 330 12.26 -4.40 -1.31
C ILE A 330 13.27 -4.48 -2.46
N GLU A 331 14.10 -5.50 -2.53
CA GLU A 331 15.14 -5.62 -3.56
C GLU A 331 14.57 -5.80 -4.97
N LYS A 332 13.51 -6.61 -5.11
CA LYS A 332 12.80 -6.77 -6.39
C LYS A 332 12.18 -5.44 -6.84
N VAL A 333 11.41 -4.83 -5.95
CA VAL A 333 10.68 -3.59 -6.27
C VAL A 333 11.65 -2.42 -6.53
N ARG A 334 12.78 -2.38 -5.81
CA ARG A 334 13.88 -1.44 -6.05
C ARG A 334 14.46 -1.60 -7.46
N ALA A 335 14.74 -2.82 -7.88
CA ALA A 335 15.26 -3.11 -9.21
C ALA A 335 14.26 -2.71 -10.33
N GLU A 336 12.97 -2.96 -10.13
CA GLU A 336 11.90 -2.59 -11.07
C GLU A 336 11.80 -1.07 -11.22
N TRP A 337 11.77 -0.31 -10.12
CA TRP A 337 11.78 1.15 -10.16
C TRP A 337 13.06 1.70 -10.81
N ALA A 338 14.22 1.15 -10.46
CA ALA A 338 15.49 1.55 -11.04
C ALA A 338 15.54 1.31 -12.56
N ALA A 339 14.93 0.23 -13.03
CA ALA A 339 14.80 -0.04 -14.46
C ALA A 339 13.84 0.91 -15.16
N TYR A 340 12.70 1.20 -14.55
CA TYR A 340 11.65 2.04 -15.12
C TYR A 340 12.04 3.53 -15.19
N LEU A 341 12.81 4.03 -14.22
CA LEU A 341 13.23 5.43 -14.13
C LEU A 341 14.56 5.76 -14.85
N ARG A 342 15.14 4.83 -15.56
CA ARG A 342 16.37 5.04 -16.38
C ARG A 342 16.18 6.01 -17.57
#